data_61b9139a8105f9c41a5fcfee312bd4b4
#
_entry.id   61b9139a8105f9c41a5fcfee312bd4b4
#
_cell.length_a   1.000
_cell.length_b   1.000
_cell.length_c   1.000
_cell.angle_alpha   90.00
_cell.angle_beta   90.00
_cell.angle_gamma   90.00
#
_symmetry.space_group_name_H-M   'P 1'
#
loop_
_entity.id
_entity.type
_entity.pdbx_description
1 polymer ?
#
loop_
_entity_poly.entity_id
_entity_poly.type
_entity_poly.pdbx_seq_one_letter_code
_entity_poly.pdbx_strand_id
1 'polypeptide(L)'
;MRPRSFVPSAAAASLVLAVMTAAPVGAAPGAVRSAADPLPLEDLVTGDAVMDRLVDLQGIADANGGNRALETPGYEASAQYVEDALTAAGYTPERQYFTFEDLVVDDLSLTVAGVEVTEDVYPAEFAPDTPDDGVTGPVVQPVDALRHGCVAADWDGVDADGAVALVSRGSCPFAQKVQVAAGAGAAAVVLYNNTNGALNPTLGAESPAWAPTVGITQAAGQEVLAALAGGATPEATYDYQSHVEEFETFNVLAQTPGGRANNVVMAGAHLDSVEDGAGINDNGSGSMAILEVAVQLAAAAEADGWPDNAVRFAWWGAEEVGLIGSTHYVDDLAANDPAALDDIATYLNFDMVGSPNYIIGVYDADQSTYPPPAGVPIPEGSAQTEDVFTDYFDSIDQPWVDTQFSGRSDYQAFIANGVPASGLFTGADGSKTAEEVALFGGTEGIFYDPNYHSPQDTIDNVDPTALDIMSRAIGHAVAALADDTFAVNGAGNPELTNLTAQARCLNGTAYVAVRATNDETGWADVRIRTAFGEKKFTKEASGSNAYQAFNTRAASVEAGTATVSAYVWNDGDPRHQVYEVPFDAITCG
;
A
#
# COMPACT_ATOMS: atom_id res chain seq x y z
N MET A 1 20.90 30.64 -61.91
CA MET A 1 19.99 31.77 -61.64
C MET A 1 19.79 31.84 -60.13
N ARG A 2 20.23 32.93 -59.52
CA ARG A 2 20.17 33.16 -58.08
C ARG A 2 18.79 33.64 -57.66
N PRO A 3 18.25 33.23 -56.47
CA PRO A 3 17.05 33.86 -55.93
C PRO A 3 17.40 35.12 -55.13
N ARG A 4 16.52 36.09 -55.21
CA ARG A 4 16.57 37.39 -54.53
C ARG A 4 16.00 37.25 -53.11
N SER A 5 16.75 37.76 -52.15
CA SER A 5 16.36 37.99 -50.77
C SER A 5 15.39 39.18 -50.64
N PHE A 6 14.31 38.98 -49.85
CA PHE A 6 13.48 40.08 -49.33
C PHE A 6 13.67 40.12 -47.82
N VAL A 7 14.04 41.28 -47.30
CA VAL A 7 14.08 41.64 -45.88
C VAL A 7 12.85 42.50 -45.60
N PRO A 8 12.03 42.22 -44.62
CA PRO A 8 11.13 43.21 -44.06
C PRO A 8 11.67 43.82 -42.76
N SER A 9 11.57 45.12 -42.68
CA SER A 9 11.96 45.96 -41.54
C SER A 9 11.14 45.64 -40.30
N ALA A 10 11.83 45.51 -39.17
CA ALA A 10 11.26 45.44 -37.86
C ALA A 10 10.93 46.84 -37.32
N ALA A 11 9.68 47.07 -36.99
CA ALA A 11 9.26 48.19 -36.15
C ALA A 11 9.34 47.78 -34.70
N ALA A 12 10.23 48.41 -33.95
CA ALA A 12 10.36 48.18 -32.50
C ALA A 12 9.21 48.88 -31.76
N ALA A 13 8.32 48.09 -31.17
CA ALA A 13 7.38 48.57 -30.14
C ALA A 13 7.99 48.25 -28.77
N SER A 14 8.39 49.28 -28.04
CA SER A 14 8.88 49.15 -26.67
C SER A 14 7.71 48.88 -25.74
N LEU A 15 7.61 47.63 -25.26
CA LEU A 15 6.68 47.25 -24.20
C LEU A 15 7.42 47.43 -22.85
N VAL A 16 6.98 48.39 -22.05
CA VAL A 16 7.43 48.60 -20.68
C VAL A 16 6.78 47.49 -19.82
N LEU A 17 7.56 46.47 -19.46
CA LEU A 17 7.15 45.43 -18.56
C LEU A 17 7.31 45.97 -17.10
N ALA A 18 6.19 46.30 -16.48
CA ALA A 18 6.18 46.58 -15.03
C ALA A 18 6.34 45.21 -14.30
N VAL A 19 7.51 44.97 -13.79
CA VAL A 19 7.77 43.84 -12.87
C VAL A 19 7.14 44.20 -11.52
N MET A 20 5.95 43.67 -11.26
CA MET A 20 5.43 43.59 -9.91
C MET A 20 6.14 42.43 -9.21
N THR A 21 7.07 42.75 -8.31
CA THR A 21 7.60 41.76 -7.37
C THR A 21 6.50 41.43 -6.37
N ALA A 22 5.85 40.28 -6.57
CA ALA A 22 5.04 39.67 -5.50
C ALA A 22 6.00 39.27 -4.39
N ALA A 23 5.80 39.81 -3.19
CA ALA A 23 6.44 39.31 -1.98
C ALA A 23 5.90 37.87 -1.73
N PRO A 24 6.73 36.95 -1.23
CA PRO A 24 6.22 35.64 -0.84
C PRO A 24 5.17 35.85 0.25
N VAL A 25 3.95 35.46 0.00
CA VAL A 25 2.93 35.31 1.04
C VAL A 25 3.41 34.14 1.88
N GLY A 26 3.95 34.44 3.06
CA GLY A 26 4.20 33.43 4.06
C GLY A 26 2.88 32.73 4.36
N ALA A 27 2.85 31.41 4.21
CA ALA A 27 1.71 30.63 4.63
C ALA A 27 1.43 30.95 6.11
N ALA A 28 0.24 31.46 6.38
CA ALA A 28 -0.24 31.55 7.75
C ALA A 28 -0.31 30.12 8.31
N PRO A 29 0.06 29.89 9.58
CA PRO A 29 -0.22 28.60 10.21
C PRO A 29 -1.72 28.34 10.08
N GLY A 30 -2.09 27.20 9.48
CA GLY A 30 -3.46 26.85 9.20
C GLY A 30 -4.32 26.97 10.45
N ALA A 31 -5.52 27.48 10.30
CA ALA A 31 -6.51 27.47 11.37
C ALA A 31 -6.77 26.00 11.74
N VAL A 32 -6.61 25.67 13.02
CA VAL A 32 -7.03 24.37 13.55
C VAL A 32 -8.54 24.30 13.42
N ARG A 33 -9.02 23.22 12.78
CA ARG A 33 -10.45 22.93 12.63
C ARG A 33 -11.11 22.86 14.00
N SER A 34 -12.27 23.45 14.17
CA SER A 34 -13.15 23.14 15.31
C SER A 34 -13.76 21.77 15.05
N ALA A 35 -13.66 20.85 16.01
CA ALA A 35 -14.24 19.54 15.87
C ALA A 35 -15.67 19.61 15.33
N ALA A 36 -15.81 19.18 14.14
CA ALA A 36 -17.04 18.89 13.43
C ALA A 36 -16.82 17.53 12.80
N ASP A 37 -17.84 16.84 12.41
CA ASP A 37 -17.78 15.53 11.76
C ASP A 37 -16.57 15.39 10.79
N PRO A 38 -16.00 14.20 10.59
CA PRO A 38 -14.93 13.96 9.62
C PRO A 38 -15.20 14.62 8.28
N LEU A 39 -14.15 14.96 7.52
CA LEU A 39 -14.34 15.49 6.16
C LEU A 39 -15.11 14.46 5.33
N PRO A 40 -16.21 14.82 4.64
CA PRO A 40 -17.05 13.87 3.91
C PRO A 40 -16.36 13.43 2.60
N LEU A 41 -15.16 12.85 2.69
CA LEU A 41 -14.39 12.45 1.52
C LEU A 41 -15.08 11.33 0.74
N GLU A 42 -15.89 10.49 1.39
CA GLU A 42 -16.73 9.48 0.75
C GLU A 42 -17.75 10.05 -0.24
N ASP A 43 -18.14 11.32 -0.08
CA ASP A 43 -19.01 12.03 -1.01
C ASP A 43 -18.25 12.73 -2.14
N LEU A 44 -16.96 13.03 -1.93
CA LEU A 44 -16.11 13.77 -2.87
C LEU A 44 -15.28 12.86 -3.76
N VAL A 45 -14.83 11.72 -3.25
CA VAL A 45 -14.07 10.71 -3.99
C VAL A 45 -15.05 9.76 -4.67
N THR A 46 -15.15 9.87 -5.99
CA THR A 46 -16.10 9.08 -6.79
C THR A 46 -15.39 8.16 -7.76
N GLY A 47 -16.00 7.00 -8.05
CA GLY A 47 -15.48 6.07 -9.05
C GLY A 47 -15.34 6.70 -10.45
N ASP A 48 -16.23 7.61 -10.82
CA ASP A 48 -16.13 8.33 -12.11
C ASP A 48 -14.85 9.20 -12.18
N ALA A 49 -14.51 9.92 -11.10
CA ALA A 49 -13.30 10.73 -11.03
C ALA A 49 -12.01 9.87 -11.05
N VAL A 50 -12.04 8.73 -10.38
CA VAL A 50 -10.92 7.76 -10.41
C VAL A 50 -10.82 7.13 -11.80
N MET A 51 -11.92 6.79 -12.43
CA MET A 51 -11.96 6.25 -13.79
C MET A 51 -11.36 7.23 -14.83
N ASP A 52 -11.65 8.54 -14.70
CA ASP A 52 -11.03 9.55 -15.57
C ASP A 52 -9.49 9.55 -15.44
N ARG A 53 -8.95 9.37 -14.22
CA ARG A 53 -7.51 9.23 -13.99
C ARG A 53 -6.94 7.94 -14.57
N LEU A 54 -7.70 6.83 -14.48
CA LEU A 54 -7.30 5.55 -15.07
C LEU A 54 -7.24 5.63 -16.61
N VAL A 55 -8.13 6.40 -17.26
CA VAL A 55 -8.05 6.68 -18.69
C VAL A 55 -6.74 7.42 -19.04
N ASP A 56 -6.34 8.39 -18.21
CA ASP A 56 -5.06 9.09 -18.41
C ASP A 56 -3.89 8.12 -18.24
N LEU A 57 -3.94 7.24 -17.22
CA LEU A 57 -2.90 6.25 -16.93
C LEU A 57 -2.78 5.21 -18.07
N GLN A 58 -3.91 4.74 -18.64
CA GLN A 58 -3.92 3.91 -19.85
C GLN A 58 -3.22 4.63 -21.01
N GLY A 59 -3.55 5.93 -21.21
CA GLY A 59 -2.89 6.74 -22.24
C GLY A 59 -1.38 6.87 -22.04
N ILE A 60 -0.91 6.88 -20.79
CA ILE A 60 0.52 6.86 -20.46
C ILE A 60 1.13 5.52 -20.85
N ALA A 61 0.53 4.39 -20.48
CA ALA A 61 1.00 3.07 -20.86
C ALA A 61 1.05 2.91 -22.38
N ASP A 62 -0.02 3.27 -23.09
CA ASP A 62 -0.11 3.21 -24.56
C ASP A 62 0.98 4.01 -25.26
N ALA A 63 1.35 5.16 -24.71
CA ALA A 63 2.39 6.03 -25.26
C ALA A 63 3.82 5.52 -24.99
N ASN A 64 3.99 4.59 -24.04
CA ASN A 64 5.29 4.16 -23.52
C ASN A 64 5.53 2.65 -23.63
N GLY A 65 5.00 2.00 -24.64
CA GLY A 65 5.29 0.58 -24.91
C GLY A 65 4.22 -0.39 -24.44
N GLY A 66 3.15 0.10 -23.83
CA GLY A 66 2.00 -0.68 -23.40
C GLY A 66 2.03 -1.11 -21.95
N ASN A 67 3.05 -0.69 -21.18
CA ASN A 67 3.16 -0.99 -19.76
C ASN A 67 3.68 0.21 -18.94
N ARG A 68 3.74 0.03 -17.63
CA ARG A 68 4.26 0.97 -16.63
C ARG A 68 5.24 0.26 -15.68
N ALA A 69 5.90 -0.76 -16.21
CA ALA A 69 6.79 -1.61 -15.45
C ALA A 69 8.05 -0.87 -14.97
N LEU A 70 8.72 -1.50 -14.03
CA LEU A 70 10.01 -1.06 -13.50
C LEU A 70 10.96 -0.64 -14.62
N GLU A 71 11.71 0.47 -14.41
CA GLU A 71 12.70 1.05 -15.34
C GLU A 71 12.14 1.46 -16.72
N THR A 72 10.85 1.39 -16.95
CA THR A 72 10.26 1.81 -18.23
C THR A 72 9.91 3.30 -18.26
N PRO A 73 9.85 3.90 -19.45
CA PRO A 73 9.31 5.25 -19.58
C PRO A 73 7.86 5.38 -19.10
N GLY A 74 7.11 4.27 -19.07
CA GLY A 74 5.74 4.22 -18.56
C GLY A 74 5.67 4.46 -17.06
N TYR A 75 6.58 3.85 -16.28
CA TYR A 75 6.67 4.10 -14.84
C TYR A 75 7.04 5.57 -14.53
N GLU A 76 8.09 6.09 -15.19
CA GLU A 76 8.51 7.48 -15.03
C GLU A 76 7.39 8.48 -15.38
N ALA A 77 6.66 8.24 -16.46
CA ALA A 77 5.54 9.10 -16.87
C ALA A 77 4.35 9.00 -15.92
N SER A 78 4.09 7.83 -15.34
CA SER A 78 3.06 7.63 -14.31
C SER A 78 3.42 8.37 -13.02
N ALA A 79 4.67 8.30 -12.60
CA ALA A 79 5.17 9.04 -11.43
C ALA A 79 5.06 10.56 -11.65
N GLN A 80 5.45 11.06 -12.83
CA GLN A 80 5.32 12.49 -13.17
C GLN A 80 3.85 12.94 -13.16
N TYR A 81 2.92 12.11 -13.64
CA TYR A 81 1.48 12.40 -13.59
C TYR A 81 0.98 12.56 -12.15
N VAL A 82 1.38 11.65 -11.27
CA VAL A 82 1.05 11.69 -9.83
C VAL A 82 1.64 12.96 -9.18
N GLU A 83 2.93 13.24 -9.42
CA GLU A 83 3.64 14.40 -8.88
C GLU A 83 3.01 15.73 -9.33
N ASP A 84 2.64 15.83 -10.60
CA ASP A 84 1.99 17.03 -11.17
C ASP A 84 0.62 17.28 -10.52
N ALA A 85 -0.19 16.22 -10.33
CA ALA A 85 -1.49 16.32 -9.69
C ALA A 85 -1.37 16.71 -8.20
N LEU A 86 -0.43 16.10 -7.47
CA LEU A 86 -0.14 16.43 -6.07
C LEU A 86 0.37 17.86 -5.91
N THR A 87 1.28 18.29 -6.78
CA THR A 87 1.80 19.67 -6.77
C THR A 87 0.69 20.67 -7.04
N ALA A 88 -0.20 20.39 -7.98
CA ALA A 88 -1.36 21.24 -8.28
C ALA A 88 -2.34 21.31 -7.09
N ALA A 89 -2.45 20.25 -6.29
CA ALA A 89 -3.25 20.20 -5.07
C ALA A 89 -2.54 20.81 -3.85
N GLY A 90 -1.28 21.28 -3.99
CA GLY A 90 -0.55 21.97 -2.93
C GLY A 90 0.33 21.09 -2.05
N TYR A 91 0.51 19.82 -2.39
CA TYR A 91 1.52 18.97 -1.77
C TYR A 91 2.93 19.28 -2.28
N THR A 92 3.92 18.74 -1.59
CA THR A 92 5.31 18.70 -2.05
C THR A 92 5.71 17.24 -2.19
N PRO A 93 5.49 16.62 -3.35
CA PRO A 93 5.88 15.23 -3.55
C PRO A 93 7.39 15.08 -3.56
N GLU A 94 7.86 13.94 -3.08
CA GLU A 94 9.28 13.58 -3.00
C GLU A 94 9.48 12.19 -3.58
N ARG A 95 10.62 11.97 -4.28
CA ARG A 95 11.04 10.65 -4.74
C ARG A 95 12.04 10.08 -3.76
N GLN A 96 11.76 8.91 -3.22
CA GLN A 96 12.71 8.10 -2.46
C GLN A 96 13.38 7.11 -3.41
N TYR A 97 14.60 7.41 -3.84
CA TYR A 97 15.39 6.53 -4.71
C TYR A 97 16.04 5.40 -3.92
N PHE A 98 16.09 4.21 -4.52
CA PHE A 98 16.76 3.05 -3.96
C PHE A 98 17.31 2.14 -5.06
N THR A 99 18.29 1.30 -4.69
CA THR A 99 18.80 0.24 -5.55
C THR A 99 18.53 -1.12 -4.92
N PHE A 100 18.36 -2.12 -5.77
CA PHE A 100 18.25 -3.51 -5.37
C PHE A 100 18.85 -4.42 -6.44
N GLU A 101 19.22 -5.62 -6.05
CA GLU A 101 19.69 -6.64 -6.98
C GLU A 101 18.54 -7.59 -7.28
N ASP A 102 18.35 -7.93 -8.56
CA ASP A 102 17.39 -8.94 -8.99
C ASP A 102 17.99 -9.85 -10.06
N LEU A 103 17.33 -11.00 -10.25
CA LEU A 103 17.77 -12.03 -11.16
C LEU A 103 17.15 -11.82 -12.56
N VAL A 104 17.96 -11.47 -13.52
CA VAL A 104 17.56 -11.33 -14.92
C VAL A 104 17.76 -12.65 -15.65
N VAL A 105 16.73 -13.12 -16.33
CA VAL A 105 16.78 -14.32 -17.18
C VAL A 105 17.28 -13.94 -18.56
N ASP A 106 18.45 -14.45 -18.92
CA ASP A 106 19.10 -14.21 -20.22
C ASP A 106 18.62 -15.17 -21.29
N ASP A 107 18.45 -16.45 -20.91
CA ASP A 107 17.97 -17.49 -21.82
C ASP A 107 17.13 -18.51 -21.04
N LEU A 108 15.99 -18.88 -21.62
CA LEU A 108 15.09 -19.86 -21.05
C LEU A 108 14.41 -20.66 -22.16
N SER A 109 14.75 -21.94 -22.26
CA SER A 109 14.07 -22.84 -23.18
C SER A 109 13.89 -24.24 -22.60
N LEU A 110 12.75 -24.85 -22.86
CA LEU A 110 12.45 -26.20 -22.42
C LEU A 110 11.72 -27.00 -23.52
N THR A 111 12.30 -28.11 -23.87
CA THR A 111 11.65 -29.13 -24.71
C THR A 111 11.67 -30.48 -24.00
N VAL A 112 10.52 -31.13 -23.84
CA VAL A 112 10.41 -32.44 -23.19
C VAL A 112 9.61 -33.39 -24.07
N ALA A 113 10.20 -34.53 -24.45
CA ALA A 113 9.56 -35.53 -25.31
C ALA A 113 9.02 -34.95 -26.63
N GLY A 114 9.70 -33.93 -27.18
CA GLY A 114 9.30 -33.23 -28.39
C GLY A 114 8.17 -32.19 -28.20
N VAL A 115 7.73 -31.96 -26.97
CA VAL A 115 6.83 -30.87 -26.60
C VAL A 115 7.71 -29.68 -26.26
N GLU A 116 7.58 -28.58 -27.00
CA GLU A 116 8.19 -27.30 -26.71
C GLU A 116 7.29 -26.54 -25.72
N VAL A 117 7.82 -26.18 -24.55
CA VAL A 117 7.09 -25.46 -23.53
C VAL A 117 7.60 -24.02 -23.54
N THR A 118 6.80 -23.06 -24.05
CA THR A 118 7.25 -21.69 -24.32
C THR A 118 6.63 -20.65 -23.38
N GLU A 119 5.40 -20.85 -22.91
CA GLU A 119 4.66 -19.83 -22.16
C GLU A 119 4.40 -20.22 -20.70
N ASP A 120 4.75 -21.44 -20.32
CA ASP A 120 4.40 -22.01 -19.03
C ASP A 120 5.63 -22.60 -18.32
N VAL A 121 6.77 -21.91 -18.42
CA VAL A 121 8.07 -22.36 -17.90
C VAL A 121 8.54 -21.40 -16.81
N TYR A 122 8.72 -21.92 -15.61
CA TYR A 122 9.05 -21.13 -14.43
C TYR A 122 10.32 -21.67 -13.77
N PRO A 123 11.50 -21.04 -13.95
CA PRO A 123 12.72 -21.44 -13.24
C PRO A 123 12.48 -21.48 -11.73
N ALA A 124 13.04 -22.49 -11.07
CA ALA A 124 12.87 -22.56 -9.61
C ALA A 124 13.77 -21.54 -8.91
N GLU A 125 13.18 -20.78 -8.01
CA GLU A 125 13.92 -19.85 -7.15
C GLU A 125 15.05 -20.59 -6.40
N PHE A 126 16.24 -20.03 -6.40
CA PHE A 126 17.50 -20.61 -5.88
C PHE A 126 18.02 -21.84 -6.65
N ALA A 127 17.47 -22.18 -7.80
CA ALA A 127 18.10 -23.18 -8.66
C ALA A 127 19.31 -22.60 -9.38
N PRO A 128 20.38 -23.39 -9.59
CA PRO A 128 21.50 -22.93 -10.40
C PRO A 128 21.12 -22.89 -11.89
N ASP A 129 21.83 -22.07 -12.65
CA ASP A 129 21.84 -22.10 -14.11
C ASP A 129 22.20 -23.48 -14.66
N THR A 130 21.78 -23.73 -15.89
CA THR A 130 22.31 -24.87 -16.66
C THR A 130 23.77 -24.58 -17.07
N PRO A 131 24.57 -25.59 -17.44
CA PRO A 131 25.80 -25.34 -18.18
C PRO A 131 25.56 -24.52 -19.45
N ASP A 132 26.55 -23.76 -19.92
CA ASP A 132 26.45 -22.86 -21.10
C ASP A 132 25.85 -23.49 -22.37
N ASP A 133 25.95 -24.82 -22.53
CA ASP A 133 25.37 -25.57 -23.64
C ASP A 133 23.98 -26.18 -23.30
N GLY A 134 23.39 -25.77 -22.17
CA GLY A 134 22.16 -26.37 -21.62
C GLY A 134 22.35 -27.79 -21.11
N VAL A 135 21.25 -28.42 -20.69
CA VAL A 135 21.17 -29.83 -20.31
C VAL A 135 20.33 -30.59 -21.33
N THR A 136 20.94 -31.55 -22.02
CA THR A 136 20.20 -32.48 -22.87
C THR A 136 20.39 -33.92 -22.36
N GLY A 137 19.30 -34.63 -22.13
CA GLY A 137 19.34 -35.98 -21.59
C GLY A 137 18.04 -36.78 -21.70
N PRO A 138 18.09 -38.09 -21.39
CA PRO A 138 16.87 -38.88 -21.37
C PRO A 138 15.91 -38.42 -20.27
N VAL A 139 14.61 -38.42 -20.56
CA VAL A 139 13.57 -38.13 -19.55
C VAL A 139 13.37 -39.37 -18.69
N VAL A 140 13.54 -39.20 -17.38
CA VAL A 140 13.30 -40.25 -16.39
C VAL A 140 12.27 -39.79 -15.35
N GLN A 141 11.56 -40.76 -14.76
CA GLN A 141 10.57 -40.51 -13.74
C GLN A 141 10.81 -41.37 -12.51
N PRO A 142 10.49 -40.90 -11.29
CA PRO A 142 10.51 -41.76 -10.11
C PRO A 142 9.49 -42.91 -10.24
N VAL A 143 9.76 -44.02 -9.56
CA VAL A 143 8.93 -45.25 -9.66
C VAL A 143 7.73 -45.26 -8.70
N ASP A 144 7.63 -44.32 -7.78
CA ASP A 144 6.46 -44.17 -6.93
C ASP A 144 5.19 -43.92 -7.76
N ALA A 145 4.02 -44.38 -7.27
CA ALA A 145 2.77 -44.37 -8.05
C ALA A 145 2.30 -42.96 -8.46
N LEU A 146 2.71 -41.91 -7.71
CA LEU A 146 2.31 -40.54 -7.94
C LEU A 146 3.42 -39.69 -8.58
N ARG A 147 4.57 -40.28 -8.86
CA ARG A 147 5.73 -39.62 -9.47
C ARG A 147 6.28 -38.45 -8.65
N HIS A 148 6.17 -38.52 -7.31
CA HIS A 148 6.57 -37.45 -6.40
C HIS A 148 8.09 -37.41 -6.15
N GLY A 149 8.78 -38.56 -6.18
CA GLY A 149 10.24 -38.66 -6.04
C GLY A 149 10.79 -38.14 -4.72
N CYS A 150 10.06 -38.35 -3.63
CA CYS A 150 10.37 -37.73 -2.32
C CYS A 150 11.51 -38.40 -1.54
N VAL A 151 11.82 -39.65 -1.85
CA VAL A 151 12.86 -40.45 -1.14
C VAL A 151 13.73 -41.24 -2.14
N ALA A 152 14.94 -41.58 -1.73
CA ALA A 152 15.88 -42.30 -2.61
C ALA A 152 15.31 -43.60 -3.18
N ALA A 153 14.45 -44.29 -2.42
CA ALA A 153 13.78 -45.51 -2.88
C ALA A 153 12.83 -45.31 -4.09
N ASP A 154 12.35 -44.08 -4.29
CA ASP A 154 11.52 -43.73 -5.44
C ASP A 154 12.33 -43.71 -6.75
N TRP A 155 13.65 -43.81 -6.66
CA TRP A 155 14.59 -43.82 -7.79
C TRP A 155 15.30 -45.19 -7.95
N ASP A 156 14.90 -46.21 -7.17
CA ASP A 156 15.50 -47.55 -7.25
C ASP A 156 15.28 -48.16 -8.64
N GLY A 157 16.40 -48.43 -9.33
CA GLY A 157 16.38 -49.02 -10.67
C GLY A 157 16.13 -48.04 -11.83
N VAL A 158 16.05 -46.73 -11.54
CA VAL A 158 16.01 -45.65 -12.54
C VAL A 158 17.47 -45.29 -12.87
N ASP A 159 17.82 -45.30 -14.16
CA ASP A 159 19.10 -44.77 -14.62
C ASP A 159 18.96 -43.24 -14.80
N ALA A 160 19.26 -42.52 -13.74
CA ALA A 160 19.12 -41.06 -13.71
C ALA A 160 20.41 -40.31 -14.00
N ASP A 161 21.53 -41.00 -14.23
CA ASP A 161 22.83 -40.35 -14.47
C ASP A 161 22.80 -39.57 -15.78
N GLY A 162 22.99 -38.22 -15.68
CA GLY A 162 22.89 -37.28 -16.79
C GLY A 162 21.48 -37.11 -17.39
N ALA A 163 20.45 -37.62 -16.73
CA ALA A 163 19.05 -37.56 -17.20
C ALA A 163 18.36 -36.25 -16.73
N VAL A 164 17.23 -35.93 -17.40
CA VAL A 164 16.29 -34.91 -16.95
C VAL A 164 15.14 -35.60 -16.20
N ALA A 165 15.01 -35.28 -14.93
CA ALA A 165 14.00 -35.87 -14.05
C ALA A 165 12.65 -35.18 -14.20
N LEU A 166 11.59 -35.87 -14.62
CA LEU A 166 10.22 -35.33 -14.68
C LEU A 166 9.45 -35.75 -13.43
N VAL A 167 9.10 -34.81 -12.55
CA VAL A 167 8.59 -35.07 -11.20
C VAL A 167 7.29 -34.30 -10.94
N SER A 168 6.30 -34.97 -10.34
CA SER A 168 5.03 -34.31 -9.96
C SER A 168 5.15 -33.48 -8.69
N ARG A 169 4.46 -32.33 -8.64
CA ARG A 169 4.17 -31.61 -7.38
C ARG A 169 3.40 -32.53 -6.42
N GLY A 170 3.63 -32.37 -5.11
CA GLY A 170 2.88 -33.04 -4.04
C GLY A 170 3.78 -33.83 -3.07
N SER A 171 3.22 -34.16 -1.92
CA SER A 171 3.77 -34.99 -0.84
C SER A 171 4.99 -34.46 -0.09
N CYS A 172 5.90 -33.75 -0.71
CA CYS A 172 7.11 -33.20 -0.06
C CYS A 172 7.52 -31.87 -0.72
N PRO A 173 8.35 -31.03 -0.02
CA PRO A 173 8.87 -29.78 -0.58
C PRO A 173 9.65 -29.98 -1.89
N PHE A 174 9.68 -28.97 -2.74
CA PHE A 174 10.42 -28.99 -4.01
C PHE A 174 11.92 -29.23 -3.78
N ALA A 175 12.52 -28.54 -2.83
CA ALA A 175 13.91 -28.74 -2.43
C ALA A 175 14.25 -30.23 -2.15
N GLN A 176 13.37 -30.94 -1.46
CA GLN A 176 13.55 -32.37 -1.18
C GLN A 176 13.49 -33.22 -2.46
N LYS A 177 12.56 -32.92 -3.38
CA LYS A 177 12.44 -33.61 -4.67
C LYS A 177 13.71 -33.43 -5.50
N VAL A 178 14.17 -32.18 -5.62
CA VAL A 178 15.37 -31.81 -6.38
C VAL A 178 16.61 -32.46 -5.76
N GLN A 179 16.78 -32.42 -4.44
CA GLN A 179 17.90 -33.05 -3.75
C GLN A 179 17.95 -34.55 -4.00
N VAL A 180 16.82 -35.23 -3.95
CA VAL A 180 16.75 -36.68 -4.15
C VAL A 180 17.03 -37.05 -5.61
N ALA A 181 16.45 -36.30 -6.58
CA ALA A 181 16.69 -36.51 -8.01
C ALA A 181 18.16 -36.27 -8.39
N ALA A 182 18.74 -35.14 -7.94
CA ALA A 182 20.17 -34.83 -8.14
C ALA A 182 21.07 -35.89 -7.47
N GLY A 183 20.71 -36.33 -6.25
CA GLY A 183 21.39 -37.44 -5.57
C GLY A 183 21.33 -38.78 -6.31
N ALA A 184 20.34 -38.99 -7.14
CA ALA A 184 20.22 -40.16 -8.05
C ALA A 184 21.00 -39.99 -9.36
N GLY A 185 21.54 -38.78 -9.65
CA GLY A 185 22.35 -38.47 -10.82
C GLY A 185 21.64 -37.59 -11.86
N ALA A 186 20.44 -37.11 -11.61
CA ALA A 186 19.73 -36.22 -12.54
C ALA A 186 20.51 -34.95 -12.80
N ALA A 187 20.68 -34.57 -14.06
CA ALA A 187 21.37 -33.35 -14.50
C ALA A 187 20.47 -32.11 -14.46
N ALA A 188 19.14 -32.32 -14.57
CA ALA A 188 18.13 -31.29 -14.40
C ALA A 188 16.81 -31.87 -13.88
N VAL A 189 15.93 -31.04 -13.36
CA VAL A 189 14.61 -31.45 -12.83
C VAL A 189 13.50 -30.60 -13.44
N VAL A 190 12.51 -31.23 -14.01
CA VAL A 190 11.26 -30.58 -14.46
C VAL A 190 10.15 -30.97 -13.49
N LEU A 191 9.61 -30.01 -12.81
CA LEU A 191 8.49 -30.14 -11.87
C LEU A 191 7.18 -29.79 -12.58
N TYR A 192 6.21 -30.70 -12.66
CA TYR A 192 4.91 -30.34 -13.23
C TYR A 192 3.83 -30.22 -12.16
N ASN A 193 2.93 -29.24 -12.36
CA ASN A 193 1.86 -28.97 -11.42
C ASN A 193 0.84 -30.08 -11.38
N ASN A 194 0.26 -30.36 -10.21
CA ASN A 194 -0.81 -31.32 -10.00
C ASN A 194 -2.20 -30.65 -9.88
N THR A 195 -2.25 -29.32 -9.96
CA THR A 195 -3.45 -28.47 -10.01
C THR A 195 -3.35 -27.51 -11.19
N ASN A 196 -4.44 -26.86 -11.56
CA ASN A 196 -4.42 -25.80 -12.59
C ASN A 196 -3.53 -24.64 -12.16
N GLY A 197 -3.03 -23.91 -13.14
CA GLY A 197 -2.24 -22.69 -12.96
C GLY A 197 -0.73 -22.90 -13.02
N ALA A 198 0.00 -21.81 -12.88
CA ALA A 198 1.45 -21.75 -12.84
C ALA A 198 2.06 -22.62 -11.74
N LEU A 199 3.32 -22.95 -11.89
CA LEU A 199 4.11 -23.61 -10.85
C LEU A 199 5.43 -22.86 -10.69
N ASN A 200 5.49 -21.96 -9.71
CA ASN A 200 6.70 -21.23 -9.33
C ASN A 200 7.35 -21.97 -8.14
N PRO A 201 8.29 -22.89 -8.38
CA PRO A 201 8.88 -23.63 -7.27
C PRO A 201 9.98 -22.83 -6.59
N THR A 202 10.05 -22.90 -5.26
CA THR A 202 11.21 -22.40 -4.52
C THR A 202 11.99 -23.55 -3.89
N LEU A 203 13.32 -23.45 -3.89
CA LEU A 203 14.21 -24.36 -3.19
C LEU A 203 14.60 -23.83 -1.80
N GLY A 204 14.13 -22.64 -1.45
CA GLY A 204 14.23 -22.03 -0.13
C GLY A 204 15.57 -21.37 0.22
N ALA A 205 16.67 -21.78 -0.44
CA ALA A 205 17.98 -21.15 -0.35
C ALA A 205 18.93 -21.75 -1.40
N GLU A 206 19.97 -21.04 -1.77
CA GLU A 206 21.04 -21.57 -2.62
C GLU A 206 21.75 -22.78 -2.00
N SER A 207 22.07 -23.75 -2.81
CA SER A 207 22.81 -24.95 -2.40
C SER A 207 23.57 -25.57 -3.56
N PRO A 208 24.82 -25.99 -3.36
CA PRO A 208 25.55 -26.76 -4.38
C PRO A 208 25.00 -28.18 -4.60
N ALA A 209 23.98 -28.57 -3.87
CA ALA A 209 23.28 -29.85 -4.02
C ALA A 209 22.10 -29.78 -5.00
N TRP A 210 21.76 -28.58 -5.47
CA TRP A 210 20.67 -28.43 -6.42
C TRP A 210 21.13 -28.72 -7.86
N ALA A 211 20.26 -29.37 -8.62
CA ALA A 211 20.34 -29.41 -10.07
C ALA A 211 19.51 -28.26 -10.66
N PRO A 212 19.83 -27.74 -11.85
CA PRO A 212 18.96 -26.86 -12.61
C PRO A 212 17.53 -27.37 -12.61
N THR A 213 16.58 -26.51 -12.23
CA THR A 213 15.20 -26.93 -11.95
C THR A 213 14.21 -25.94 -12.52
N VAL A 214 13.13 -26.45 -13.10
CA VAL A 214 12.06 -25.66 -13.70
C VAL A 214 10.70 -26.22 -13.34
N GLY A 215 9.72 -25.34 -13.09
CA GLY A 215 8.30 -25.66 -12.95
C GLY A 215 7.57 -25.50 -14.28
N ILE A 216 6.58 -26.33 -14.53
CA ILE A 216 5.64 -26.21 -15.65
C ILE A 216 4.20 -26.40 -15.17
N THR A 217 3.25 -25.81 -15.89
CA THR A 217 1.82 -25.93 -15.56
C THR A 217 1.33 -27.38 -15.59
N GLN A 218 0.15 -27.62 -15.02
CA GLN A 218 -0.50 -28.92 -15.14
C GLN A 218 -0.78 -29.28 -16.60
N ALA A 219 -1.22 -28.32 -17.43
CA ALA A 219 -1.54 -28.53 -18.84
C ALA A 219 -0.30 -28.97 -19.61
N ALA A 220 0.80 -28.24 -19.51
CA ALA A 220 2.08 -28.61 -20.15
C ALA A 220 2.59 -29.97 -19.65
N GLY A 221 2.48 -30.24 -18.35
CA GLY A 221 2.83 -31.54 -17.78
C GLY A 221 2.00 -32.69 -18.33
N GLN A 222 0.69 -32.50 -18.53
CA GLN A 222 -0.19 -33.49 -19.12
C GLN A 222 0.14 -33.75 -20.61
N GLU A 223 0.48 -32.69 -21.36
CA GLU A 223 0.90 -32.80 -22.76
C GLU A 223 2.19 -33.62 -22.90
N VAL A 224 3.19 -33.31 -22.08
CA VAL A 224 4.45 -34.07 -22.00
C VAL A 224 4.18 -35.55 -21.66
N LEU A 225 3.35 -35.81 -20.64
CA LEU A 225 3.02 -37.20 -20.26
C LEU A 225 2.25 -37.95 -21.37
N ALA A 226 1.37 -37.27 -22.11
CA ALA A 226 0.65 -37.83 -23.24
C ALA A 226 1.61 -38.14 -24.41
N ALA A 227 2.56 -37.27 -24.72
CA ALA A 227 3.60 -37.50 -25.73
C ALA A 227 4.45 -38.73 -25.38
N LEU A 228 4.91 -38.84 -24.14
CA LEU A 228 5.65 -40.03 -23.66
C LEU A 228 4.83 -41.32 -23.77
N ALA A 229 3.55 -41.27 -23.37
CA ALA A 229 2.64 -42.40 -23.50
C ALA A 229 2.35 -42.78 -24.98
N GLY A 230 2.37 -41.80 -25.87
CA GLY A 230 2.24 -41.94 -27.31
C GLY A 230 3.47 -42.53 -28.02
N GLY A 231 4.57 -42.74 -27.30
CA GLY A 231 5.82 -43.29 -27.79
C GLY A 231 6.78 -42.24 -28.37
N ALA A 232 6.67 -40.99 -27.98
CA ALA A 232 7.69 -39.99 -28.28
C ALA A 232 9.05 -40.40 -27.69
N THR A 233 10.13 -39.93 -28.29
CA THR A 233 11.48 -40.16 -27.75
C THR A 233 11.57 -39.49 -26.38
N PRO A 234 11.92 -40.24 -25.32
CA PRO A 234 12.00 -39.65 -23.97
C PRO A 234 13.32 -38.87 -23.81
N GLU A 235 13.43 -37.74 -24.46
CA GLU A 235 14.57 -36.81 -24.39
C GLU A 235 14.07 -35.44 -24.01
N ALA A 236 14.82 -34.73 -23.21
CA ALA A 236 14.55 -33.32 -22.88
C ALA A 236 15.79 -32.49 -23.10
N THR A 237 15.58 -31.23 -23.47
CA THR A 237 16.56 -30.17 -23.49
C THR A 237 16.04 -29.03 -22.62
N TYR A 238 16.86 -28.58 -21.67
CA TYR A 238 16.59 -27.46 -20.81
C TYR A 238 17.80 -26.53 -20.82
N ASP A 239 17.58 -25.27 -21.16
CA ASP A 239 18.56 -24.20 -21.10
C ASP A 239 17.98 -23.07 -20.25
N TYR A 240 18.78 -22.63 -19.29
CA TYR A 240 18.47 -21.53 -18.40
C TYR A 240 19.75 -20.83 -18.01
N GLN A 241 19.84 -19.57 -18.38
CA GLN A 241 20.93 -18.69 -18.03
C GLN A 241 20.37 -17.45 -17.39
N SER A 242 21.00 -16.99 -16.33
CA SER A 242 20.61 -15.79 -15.60
C SER A 242 21.83 -15.02 -15.10
N HIS A 243 21.63 -13.77 -14.77
CA HIS A 243 22.62 -12.98 -14.06
C HIS A 243 21.94 -12.08 -13.06
N VAL A 244 22.69 -11.64 -12.04
CA VAL A 244 22.21 -10.63 -11.10
C VAL A 244 22.54 -9.26 -11.67
N GLU A 245 21.53 -8.40 -11.76
CA GLU A 245 21.66 -7.00 -12.17
C GLU A 245 21.22 -6.07 -11.05
N GLU A 246 21.86 -4.90 -10.94
CA GLU A 246 21.46 -3.85 -9.99
C GLU A 246 20.51 -2.89 -10.70
N PHE A 247 19.31 -2.73 -10.14
CA PHE A 247 18.28 -1.81 -10.60
C PHE A 247 18.21 -0.58 -9.69
N GLU A 248 17.96 0.59 -10.28
CA GLU A 248 17.65 1.82 -9.55
C GLU A 248 16.23 2.27 -9.86
N THR A 249 15.42 2.44 -8.82
CA THR A 249 14.06 2.95 -8.96
C THR A 249 13.69 3.87 -7.79
N PHE A 250 12.42 4.22 -7.64
CA PHE A 250 11.99 5.13 -6.59
C PHE A 250 10.53 4.90 -6.19
N ASN A 251 10.20 5.29 -4.95
CA ASN A 251 8.83 5.52 -4.50
C ASN A 251 8.48 7.00 -4.67
N VAL A 252 7.20 7.31 -4.89
CA VAL A 252 6.67 8.69 -4.79
C VAL A 252 5.93 8.83 -3.46
N LEU A 253 6.32 9.83 -2.68
CA LEU A 253 5.77 10.10 -1.35
C LEU A 253 5.23 11.53 -1.28
N ALA A 254 4.09 11.71 -0.61
CA ALA A 254 3.57 13.03 -0.31
C ALA A 254 2.86 13.04 1.05
N GLN A 255 3.01 14.11 1.80
CA GLN A 255 2.34 14.27 3.09
C GLN A 255 1.58 15.58 3.14
N THR A 256 0.44 15.60 3.83
CA THR A 256 -0.32 16.81 4.09
C THR A 256 0.54 17.88 4.76
N PRO A 257 0.43 19.16 4.36
CA PRO A 257 1.16 20.26 5.01
C PRO A 257 0.72 20.51 6.45
N GLY A 258 -0.44 20.00 6.86
CA GLY A 258 -1.02 20.12 8.20
C GLY A 258 -1.29 18.76 8.83
N GLY A 259 -1.78 18.78 10.06
CA GLY A 259 -1.96 17.60 10.90
C GLY A 259 -0.71 17.27 11.73
N ARG A 260 -0.86 16.34 12.68
CA ARG A 260 0.22 15.92 13.58
C ARG A 260 1.20 15.00 12.83
N ALA A 261 2.43 15.47 12.63
CA ALA A 261 3.47 14.70 11.96
C ALA A 261 4.01 13.52 12.79
N ASN A 262 3.69 13.47 14.07
CA ASN A 262 4.01 12.37 14.98
C ASN A 262 2.82 11.42 15.24
N ASN A 263 1.84 11.43 14.36
CA ASN A 263 0.73 10.50 14.33
C ASN A 263 0.17 10.50 12.90
N VAL A 264 0.74 9.69 12.04
CA VAL A 264 0.52 9.73 10.60
C VAL A 264 -0.37 8.59 10.16
N VAL A 265 -1.47 8.89 9.47
CA VAL A 265 -2.23 7.90 8.71
C VAL A 265 -1.57 7.76 7.35
N MET A 266 -1.16 6.55 6.99
CA MET A 266 -0.49 6.33 5.72
C MET A 266 -1.37 5.51 4.78
N ALA A 267 -1.53 5.97 3.53
CA ALA A 267 -2.27 5.27 2.48
C ALA A 267 -1.33 4.98 1.32
N GLY A 268 -1.26 3.74 0.87
CA GLY A 268 -0.35 3.33 -0.19
C GLY A 268 -0.97 2.38 -1.21
N ALA A 269 -0.40 2.44 -2.42
CA ALA A 269 -0.68 1.57 -3.56
C ALA A 269 0.58 1.53 -4.43
N HIS A 270 0.86 0.43 -5.10
CA HIS A 270 1.99 0.45 -6.03
C HIS A 270 1.62 1.12 -7.37
N LEU A 271 2.62 1.69 -8.01
CA LEU A 271 2.46 2.46 -9.24
C LEU A 271 3.00 1.72 -10.46
N ASP A 272 3.91 0.80 -10.28
CA ASP A 272 4.41 -0.04 -11.35
C ASP A 272 3.37 -1.07 -11.81
N SER A 273 3.57 -1.64 -12.96
CA SER A 273 2.84 -2.78 -13.51
C SER A 273 3.81 -3.88 -13.90
N VAL A 274 3.31 -5.06 -14.20
CA VAL A 274 4.08 -6.08 -14.93
C VAL A 274 4.46 -5.59 -16.33
N GLU A 275 5.50 -6.19 -16.94
CA GLU A 275 5.93 -5.85 -18.30
C GLU A 275 4.88 -6.21 -19.37
N ASP A 276 4.06 -7.23 -19.11
CA ASP A 276 3.12 -7.80 -20.07
C ASP A 276 1.87 -6.93 -20.32
N GLY A 277 1.55 -5.96 -19.45
CA GLY A 277 0.33 -5.18 -19.55
C GLY A 277 0.37 -3.78 -18.98
N ALA A 278 -0.68 -3.02 -19.25
CA ALA A 278 -0.83 -1.65 -18.76
C ALA A 278 -1.05 -1.58 -17.23
N GLY A 279 -1.50 -2.67 -16.60
CA GLY A 279 -1.73 -2.74 -15.15
C GLY A 279 -2.76 -1.72 -14.68
N ILE A 280 -3.91 -1.62 -15.34
CA ILE A 280 -4.89 -0.56 -15.02
C ILE A 280 -5.72 -0.93 -13.80
N ASN A 281 -6.06 -2.20 -13.63
CA ASN A 281 -6.60 -2.68 -12.36
C ASN A 281 -5.47 -2.98 -11.38
N ASP A 282 -4.42 -3.64 -11.80
CA ASP A 282 -3.24 -4.01 -11.02
C ASP A 282 -2.00 -3.13 -11.35
N ASN A 283 -1.67 -2.10 -10.57
CA ASN A 283 -2.50 -1.49 -9.53
C ASN A 283 -2.76 0.00 -9.83
N GLY A 284 -3.11 0.28 -11.08
CA GLY A 284 -3.60 1.61 -11.45
C GLY A 284 -4.82 2.01 -10.61
N SER A 285 -5.74 1.05 -10.34
CA SER A 285 -6.98 1.30 -9.62
C SER A 285 -6.74 1.84 -8.20
N GLY A 286 -5.90 1.21 -7.40
CA GLY A 286 -5.51 1.68 -6.08
C GLY A 286 -4.72 2.98 -6.14
N SER A 287 -3.73 3.06 -7.03
CA SER A 287 -2.87 4.24 -7.21
C SER A 287 -3.67 5.50 -7.57
N MET A 288 -4.65 5.39 -8.47
CA MET A 288 -5.49 6.54 -8.85
C MET A 288 -6.56 6.85 -7.82
N ALA A 289 -7.03 5.85 -7.07
CA ALA A 289 -7.97 6.09 -5.97
C ALA A 289 -7.32 6.90 -4.84
N ILE A 290 -6.11 6.55 -4.39
CA ILE A 290 -5.41 7.35 -3.36
C ILE A 290 -4.98 8.73 -3.88
N LEU A 291 -4.72 8.88 -5.19
CA LEU A 291 -4.45 10.18 -5.79
C LEU A 291 -5.68 11.09 -5.75
N GLU A 292 -6.85 10.55 -6.07
CA GLU A 292 -8.10 11.31 -5.96
C GLU A 292 -8.40 11.68 -4.51
N VAL A 293 -8.19 10.77 -3.55
CA VAL A 293 -8.32 11.06 -2.12
C VAL A 293 -7.39 12.21 -1.71
N ALA A 294 -6.12 12.19 -2.13
CA ALA A 294 -5.18 13.25 -1.81
C ALA A 294 -5.63 14.62 -2.34
N VAL A 295 -6.12 14.66 -3.58
CA VAL A 295 -6.61 15.89 -4.23
C VAL A 295 -7.86 16.42 -3.53
N GLN A 296 -8.83 15.55 -3.21
CA GLN A 296 -10.07 15.95 -2.54
C GLN A 296 -9.83 16.35 -1.07
N LEU A 297 -8.91 15.69 -0.38
CA LEU A 297 -8.49 16.06 0.97
C LEU A 297 -7.90 17.47 1.00
N ALA A 298 -7.03 17.80 0.05
CA ALA A 298 -6.47 19.14 -0.06
C ALA A 298 -7.55 20.20 -0.36
N ALA A 299 -8.47 19.90 -1.28
CA ALA A 299 -9.57 20.81 -1.61
C ALA A 299 -10.51 21.04 -0.42
N ALA A 300 -10.83 19.99 0.34
CA ALA A 300 -11.62 20.11 1.56
C ALA A 300 -10.87 20.90 2.65
N ALA A 301 -9.57 20.68 2.80
CA ALA A 301 -8.75 21.37 3.78
C ALA A 301 -8.60 22.88 3.51
N GLU A 302 -8.73 23.34 2.26
CA GLU A 302 -8.78 24.78 1.95
C GLU A 302 -9.99 25.48 2.60
N ALA A 303 -11.12 24.78 2.74
CA ALA A 303 -12.34 25.33 3.32
C ALA A 303 -12.39 25.15 4.85
N ASP A 304 -12.02 23.97 5.34
CA ASP A 304 -12.29 23.53 6.70
C ASP A 304 -11.02 23.36 7.56
N GLY A 305 -9.83 23.47 6.97
CA GLY A 305 -8.54 23.19 7.61
C GLY A 305 -8.13 21.71 7.47
N TRP A 306 -6.85 21.43 7.71
CA TRP A 306 -6.31 20.07 7.72
C TRP A 306 -6.84 19.27 8.91
N PRO A 307 -7.03 17.95 8.78
CA PRO A 307 -7.43 17.10 9.89
C PRO A 307 -6.34 17.05 10.98
N ASP A 308 -6.68 16.45 12.12
CA ASP A 308 -5.82 16.43 13.30
C ASP A 308 -4.53 15.63 13.10
N ASN A 309 -4.59 14.53 12.35
CA ASN A 309 -3.45 13.70 12.00
C ASN A 309 -2.95 14.02 10.60
N ALA A 310 -1.65 13.99 10.39
CA ALA A 310 -1.11 14.09 9.04
C ALA A 310 -1.48 12.84 8.24
N VAL A 311 -1.72 13.02 6.95
CA VAL A 311 -1.91 11.91 6.01
C VAL A 311 -0.71 11.85 5.08
N ARG A 312 -0.09 10.67 4.99
CA ARG A 312 0.99 10.38 4.05
C ARG A 312 0.49 9.43 2.98
N PHE A 313 0.69 9.81 1.73
CA PHE A 313 0.39 8.98 0.57
C PHE A 313 1.68 8.42 -0.01
N ALA A 314 1.66 7.17 -0.45
CA ALA A 314 2.78 6.51 -1.08
C ALA A 314 2.35 5.78 -2.35
N TRP A 315 3.11 6.00 -3.41
CA TRP A 315 3.04 5.23 -4.65
C TRP A 315 4.33 4.45 -4.74
N TRP A 316 4.21 3.14 -4.49
CA TRP A 316 5.37 2.24 -4.43
C TRP A 316 5.85 1.90 -5.82
N GLY A 317 7.15 1.70 -5.96
CA GLY A 317 7.78 1.17 -7.15
C GLY A 317 8.35 -0.22 -6.88
N ALA A 318 8.48 -1.02 -7.93
CA ALA A 318 9.04 -2.37 -7.85
C ALA A 318 8.27 -3.30 -6.87
N GLU A 319 6.95 -3.15 -6.81
CA GLU A 319 6.08 -4.09 -6.09
C GLU A 319 6.05 -5.42 -6.81
N GLU A 320 5.84 -5.40 -8.12
CA GLU A 320 5.68 -6.54 -9.02
C GLU A 320 6.89 -7.49 -9.08
N VAL A 321 8.04 -6.99 -8.63
CA VAL A 321 9.28 -7.78 -8.52
C VAL A 321 9.63 -8.15 -7.06
N GLY A 322 8.65 -8.07 -6.16
CA GLY A 322 8.78 -8.61 -4.80
C GLY A 322 8.66 -7.61 -3.66
N LEU A 323 7.74 -6.65 -3.74
CA LEU A 323 7.42 -5.65 -2.70
C LEU A 323 8.62 -4.76 -2.33
N ILE A 324 9.52 -4.50 -3.29
CA ILE A 324 10.84 -3.89 -2.99
C ILE A 324 10.68 -2.47 -2.45
N GLY A 325 9.81 -1.65 -3.07
CA GLY A 325 9.68 -0.24 -2.71
C GLY A 325 9.11 -0.01 -1.32
N SER A 326 8.05 -0.69 -0.95
CA SER A 326 7.46 -0.60 0.39
C SER A 326 8.38 -1.20 1.45
N THR A 327 9.04 -2.32 1.14
CA THR A 327 10.03 -2.94 2.02
C THR A 327 11.20 -2.00 2.27
N HIS A 328 11.77 -1.41 1.19
CA HIS A 328 12.84 -0.43 1.32
C HIS A 328 12.44 0.76 2.21
N TYR A 329 11.23 1.30 2.02
CA TYR A 329 10.74 2.42 2.82
C TYR A 329 10.69 2.09 4.32
N VAL A 330 10.12 0.94 4.67
CA VAL A 330 9.98 0.53 6.07
C VAL A 330 11.33 0.18 6.68
N ASP A 331 12.18 -0.55 5.96
CA ASP A 331 13.51 -0.95 6.43
C ASP A 331 14.44 0.25 6.60
N ASP A 332 14.36 1.25 5.71
CA ASP A 332 15.11 2.50 5.84
C ASP A 332 14.71 3.25 7.11
N LEU A 333 13.40 3.39 7.37
CA LEU A 333 12.92 4.00 8.60
C LEU A 333 13.34 3.18 9.84
N ALA A 334 13.17 1.86 9.83
CA ALA A 334 13.53 1.01 10.94
C ALA A 334 15.03 1.09 11.28
N ALA A 335 15.88 1.24 10.27
CA ALA A 335 17.32 1.31 10.43
C ALA A 335 17.83 2.72 10.79
N ASN A 336 17.26 3.78 10.19
CA ASN A 336 17.83 5.12 10.20
C ASN A 336 16.98 6.14 11.00
N ASP A 337 15.66 5.95 11.09
CA ASP A 337 14.74 6.80 11.87
C ASP A 337 13.57 6.00 12.46
N PRO A 338 13.83 5.12 13.45
CA PRO A 338 12.78 4.32 14.08
C PRO A 338 11.64 5.15 14.69
N ALA A 339 11.92 6.41 15.08
CA ALA A 339 10.88 7.28 15.60
C ALA A 339 9.88 7.68 14.52
N ALA A 340 10.33 7.91 13.28
CA ALA A 340 9.45 8.19 12.16
C ALA A 340 8.62 6.95 11.74
N LEU A 341 9.11 5.73 11.99
CA LEU A 341 8.32 4.51 11.83
C LEU A 341 7.25 4.40 12.94
N ASP A 342 7.62 4.67 14.20
CA ASP A 342 6.69 4.70 15.33
C ASP A 342 5.62 5.79 15.21
N ASP A 343 5.90 6.86 14.46
CA ASP A 343 4.96 7.95 14.16
C ASP A 343 3.85 7.52 13.16
N ILE A 344 3.99 6.38 12.47
CA ILE A 344 2.95 5.84 11.58
C ILE A 344 1.89 5.14 12.44
N ALA A 345 0.74 5.77 12.57
CA ALA A 345 -0.38 5.25 13.36
C ALA A 345 -0.99 3.99 12.75
N THR A 346 -1.15 3.99 11.43
CA THR A 346 -1.65 2.85 10.65
C THR A 346 -1.31 3.00 9.17
N TYR A 347 -1.20 1.88 8.47
CA TYR A 347 -1.03 1.80 7.03
C TYR A 347 -2.28 1.22 6.36
N LEU A 348 -2.78 1.92 5.36
CA LEU A 348 -3.94 1.53 4.56
C LEU A 348 -3.44 1.09 3.18
N ASN A 349 -3.65 -0.20 2.85
CA ASN A 349 -3.21 -0.80 1.59
C ASN A 349 -4.35 -0.88 0.59
N PHE A 350 -4.11 -0.41 -0.62
CA PHE A 350 -5.10 -0.44 -1.70
C PHE A 350 -4.48 -1.03 -2.95
N ASP A 351 -4.76 -2.31 -3.16
CA ASP A 351 -4.20 -3.07 -4.25
C ASP A 351 -5.35 -3.78 -4.96
N MET A 352 -5.55 -3.46 -6.26
CA MET A 352 -6.65 -3.93 -7.08
C MET A 352 -8.04 -3.64 -6.47
N VAL A 353 -8.55 -2.44 -6.71
CA VAL A 353 -9.86 -2.00 -6.19
C VAL A 353 -10.94 -1.88 -7.27
N GLY A 354 -10.73 -2.52 -8.44
CA GLY A 354 -11.65 -2.46 -9.58
C GLY A 354 -11.80 -3.74 -10.38
N SER A 355 -11.57 -4.92 -9.80
CA SER A 355 -11.57 -6.21 -10.52
C SER A 355 -12.91 -6.54 -11.19
N PRO A 356 -12.92 -7.12 -12.41
CA PRO A 356 -14.16 -7.29 -13.19
C PRO A 356 -15.13 -8.35 -12.63
N ASN A 357 -14.63 -9.32 -11.89
CA ASN A 357 -15.43 -10.34 -11.18
C ASN A 357 -15.27 -10.19 -9.67
N TYR A 358 -15.36 -8.96 -9.16
CA TYR A 358 -14.94 -8.47 -7.86
C TYR A 358 -15.63 -9.13 -6.65
N ILE A 359 -14.95 -9.07 -5.52
CA ILE A 359 -15.51 -9.04 -4.17
C ILE A 359 -15.32 -7.63 -3.59
N ILE A 360 -16.09 -7.30 -2.55
CA ILE A 360 -15.79 -6.15 -1.68
C ILE A 360 -15.06 -6.75 -0.48
N GLY A 361 -13.74 -6.82 -0.58
CA GLY A 361 -12.88 -7.47 0.39
C GLY A 361 -12.22 -6.46 1.32
N VAL A 362 -12.21 -6.77 2.62
CA VAL A 362 -11.47 -6.06 3.66
C VAL A 362 -10.43 -7.00 4.24
N TYR A 363 -9.18 -6.56 4.45
CA TYR A 363 -8.15 -7.42 5.04
C TYR A 363 -8.51 -7.80 6.47
N ASP A 364 -8.62 -9.12 6.73
CA ASP A 364 -9.01 -9.79 7.98
C ASP A 364 -7.93 -9.62 9.06
N ALA A 365 -7.93 -8.46 9.70
CA ALA A 365 -6.96 -8.13 10.71
C ALA A 365 -7.34 -8.64 12.10
N ASP A 366 -8.64 -8.86 12.37
CA ASP A 366 -9.14 -9.45 13.59
C ASP A 366 -9.07 -10.99 13.58
N GLN A 367 -8.71 -11.58 12.42
CA GLN A 367 -8.57 -13.03 12.20
C GLN A 367 -9.88 -13.80 12.43
N SER A 368 -10.99 -13.18 12.14
CA SER A 368 -12.33 -13.75 12.32
C SER A 368 -12.62 -14.89 11.32
N THR A 369 -12.06 -14.80 10.12
CA THR A 369 -12.27 -15.76 9.01
C THR A 369 -11.01 -16.54 8.69
N TYR A 370 -9.84 -15.89 8.57
CA TYR A 370 -8.59 -16.51 8.16
C TYR A 370 -7.57 -16.54 9.32
N PRO A 371 -6.84 -17.64 9.53
CA PRO A 371 -5.70 -17.60 10.42
C PRO A 371 -4.58 -16.76 9.77
N PRO A 372 -3.76 -16.06 10.55
CA PRO A 372 -2.62 -15.33 10.00
C PRO A 372 -1.68 -16.30 9.30
N PRO A 373 -1.02 -15.88 8.22
CA PRO A 373 0.03 -16.68 7.59
C PRO A 373 1.11 -17.02 8.61
N ALA A 374 1.71 -18.22 8.48
CA ALA A 374 2.73 -18.66 9.42
C ALA A 374 3.92 -17.69 9.45
N GLY A 375 4.19 -17.09 10.60
CA GLY A 375 5.29 -16.15 10.79
C GLY A 375 4.98 -14.68 10.44
N VAL A 376 3.73 -14.37 10.10
CA VAL A 376 3.27 -12.99 9.86
C VAL A 376 2.49 -12.52 11.08
N PRO A 377 3.03 -11.59 11.89
CA PRO A 377 2.28 -11.02 12.98
C PRO A 377 1.23 -10.03 12.45
N ILE A 378 0.04 -10.05 13.01
CA ILE A 378 -0.92 -8.96 12.82
C ILE A 378 -0.77 -8.01 14.01
N PRO A 379 -0.31 -6.76 13.80
CA PRO A 379 -0.06 -5.83 14.90
C PRO A 379 -1.33 -5.41 15.63
N GLU A 380 -1.19 -5.08 16.93
CA GLU A 380 -2.26 -4.45 17.70
C GLU A 380 -2.68 -3.13 17.03
N GLY A 381 -3.98 -2.87 16.92
CA GLY A 381 -4.54 -1.72 16.19
C GLY A 381 -4.98 -2.05 14.76
N SER A 382 -4.51 -3.15 14.17
CA SER A 382 -4.93 -3.54 12.81
C SER A 382 -6.43 -3.88 12.75
N ALA A 383 -6.97 -4.59 13.75
CA ALA A 383 -8.39 -4.88 13.83
C ALA A 383 -9.24 -3.58 13.90
N GLN A 384 -8.79 -2.57 14.65
CA GLN A 384 -9.47 -1.28 14.72
C GLN A 384 -9.34 -0.48 13.41
N THR A 385 -8.28 -0.71 12.64
CA THR A 385 -8.17 -0.15 11.28
C THR A 385 -9.12 -0.84 10.32
N GLU A 386 -9.31 -2.16 10.44
CA GLU A 386 -10.32 -2.94 9.71
C GLU A 386 -11.74 -2.46 10.04
N ASP A 387 -12.06 -2.27 11.35
CA ASP A 387 -13.37 -1.81 11.83
C ASP A 387 -13.83 -0.53 11.08
N VAL A 388 -12.91 0.37 10.70
CA VAL A 388 -13.27 1.61 9.98
C VAL A 388 -13.90 1.31 8.62
N PHE A 389 -13.43 0.28 7.90
CA PHE A 389 -13.99 -0.13 6.62
C PHE A 389 -15.29 -0.92 6.81
N THR A 390 -15.29 -1.87 7.73
CA THR A 390 -16.43 -2.76 7.96
C THR A 390 -17.62 -2.00 8.54
N ASP A 391 -17.41 -1.10 9.50
CA ASP A 391 -18.43 -0.21 10.05
C ASP A 391 -19.01 0.74 8.98
N TYR A 392 -18.16 1.25 8.08
CA TYR A 392 -18.62 2.06 6.95
C TYR A 392 -19.53 1.26 6.03
N PHE A 393 -19.10 0.08 5.58
CA PHE A 393 -19.90 -0.78 4.71
C PHE A 393 -21.22 -1.19 5.37
N ASP A 394 -21.19 -1.53 6.65
CA ASP A 394 -22.39 -1.86 7.43
C ASP A 394 -23.33 -0.65 7.54
N SER A 395 -22.79 0.56 7.69
CA SER A 395 -23.60 1.79 7.81
C SER A 395 -24.40 2.14 6.56
N ILE A 396 -23.94 1.67 5.40
CA ILE A 396 -24.58 1.89 4.09
C ILE A 396 -25.26 0.63 3.53
N ASP A 397 -25.40 -0.43 4.34
CA ASP A 397 -25.94 -1.73 3.92
C ASP A 397 -25.18 -2.35 2.71
N GLN A 398 -23.86 -2.10 2.57
CA GLN A 398 -23.00 -2.68 1.54
C GLN A 398 -22.46 -4.02 2.01
N PRO A 399 -22.77 -5.16 1.34
CA PRO A 399 -22.13 -6.44 1.63
C PRO A 399 -20.62 -6.39 1.42
N TRP A 400 -19.87 -7.02 2.31
CA TRP A 400 -18.42 -7.18 2.26
C TRP A 400 -18.02 -8.58 2.74
N VAL A 401 -16.77 -8.96 2.51
CA VAL A 401 -16.17 -10.23 2.98
C VAL A 401 -14.73 -9.99 3.42
N ASP A 402 -14.26 -10.85 4.32
CA ASP A 402 -12.85 -10.86 4.70
C ASP A 402 -11.97 -11.32 3.54
N THR A 403 -10.79 -10.72 3.42
CA THR A 403 -9.70 -11.19 2.56
C THR A 403 -8.44 -11.41 3.36
N GLN A 404 -7.68 -12.45 3.01
CA GLN A 404 -6.54 -12.89 3.80
C GLN A 404 -5.32 -11.97 3.63
N PHE A 405 -4.60 -11.68 4.72
CA PHE A 405 -3.22 -11.20 4.65
C PHE A 405 -2.33 -12.31 4.09
N SER A 406 -2.13 -12.33 2.79
CA SER A 406 -1.38 -13.38 2.08
C SER A 406 0.13 -13.14 2.06
N GLY A 407 0.58 -11.91 2.37
CA GLY A 407 1.96 -11.48 2.22
C GLY A 407 2.35 -11.10 0.77
N ARG A 408 1.35 -10.86 -0.09
CA ARG A 408 1.54 -10.57 -1.53
C ARG A 408 1.19 -9.12 -1.89
N SER A 409 1.29 -8.20 -0.96
CA SER A 409 1.10 -6.77 -1.22
C SER A 409 1.84 -5.91 -0.19
N ASP A 410 1.95 -4.63 -0.43
CA ASP A 410 2.79 -3.65 0.26
C ASP A 410 2.55 -3.50 1.77
N TYR A 411 1.43 -4.00 2.30
CA TYR A 411 1.22 -4.05 3.76
C TYR A 411 2.24 -4.94 4.48
N GLN A 412 2.89 -5.87 3.78
CA GLN A 412 3.71 -6.92 4.38
C GLN A 412 4.86 -6.35 5.22
N ALA A 413 5.59 -5.37 4.70
CA ALA A 413 6.71 -4.76 5.43
C ALA A 413 6.22 -4.01 6.68
N PHE A 414 5.08 -3.35 6.59
CA PHE A 414 4.48 -2.60 7.71
C PHE A 414 4.10 -3.52 8.86
N ILE A 415 3.30 -4.57 8.60
CA ILE A 415 2.89 -5.51 9.64
C ILE A 415 4.08 -6.28 10.23
N ALA A 416 5.07 -6.64 9.42
CA ALA A 416 6.28 -7.31 9.88
C ALA A 416 7.11 -6.45 10.85
N ASN A 417 7.01 -5.12 10.73
CA ASN A 417 7.68 -4.14 11.59
C ASN A 417 6.76 -3.55 12.68
N GLY A 418 5.58 -4.13 12.88
CA GLY A 418 4.69 -3.78 13.99
C GLY A 418 3.79 -2.56 13.74
N VAL A 419 3.73 -2.04 12.51
CA VAL A 419 2.80 -0.98 12.14
C VAL A 419 1.42 -1.60 11.87
N PRO A 420 0.35 -1.14 12.55
CA PRO A 420 -1.00 -1.58 12.28
C PRO A 420 -1.36 -1.38 10.81
N ALA A 421 -2.06 -2.34 10.21
CA ALA A 421 -2.50 -2.19 8.82
C ALA A 421 -3.82 -2.92 8.55
N SER A 422 -4.58 -2.40 7.61
CA SER A 422 -5.69 -3.04 6.92
C SER A 422 -5.83 -2.39 5.53
N GLY A 423 -6.92 -2.63 4.83
CA GLY A 423 -7.16 -2.06 3.51
C GLY A 423 -8.22 -2.82 2.74
N LEU A 424 -8.30 -2.54 1.45
CA LEU A 424 -9.32 -3.06 0.57
C LEU A 424 -8.72 -3.83 -0.60
N PHE A 425 -9.46 -4.84 -1.08
CA PHE A 425 -9.05 -5.68 -2.18
C PHE A 425 -10.28 -6.24 -2.92
N THR A 426 -10.30 -6.17 -4.24
CA THR A 426 -11.40 -6.73 -5.04
C THR A 426 -11.12 -8.12 -5.60
N GLY A 427 -9.93 -8.67 -5.32
CA GLY A 427 -9.50 -10.00 -5.71
C GLY A 427 -8.69 -10.05 -7.01
N ALA A 428 -7.73 -10.96 -7.09
CA ALA A 428 -6.83 -11.20 -8.22
C ALA A 428 -7.08 -12.61 -8.81
N ASP A 429 -6.09 -13.50 -8.67
CA ASP A 429 -6.05 -14.89 -9.20
C ASP A 429 -6.81 -15.91 -8.32
N GLY A 430 -7.52 -15.48 -7.30
CA GLY A 430 -8.47 -16.29 -6.56
C GLY A 430 -9.74 -16.57 -7.37
N SER A 431 -10.36 -17.73 -7.15
CA SER A 431 -11.60 -18.10 -7.84
C SER A 431 -12.83 -17.74 -7.02
N LYS A 432 -13.76 -16.99 -7.62
CA LYS A 432 -15.00 -16.57 -6.98
C LYS A 432 -15.88 -17.74 -6.57
N THR A 433 -16.39 -17.73 -5.36
CA THR A 433 -17.26 -18.76 -4.80
C THR A 433 -18.73 -18.50 -5.13
N ALA A 434 -19.60 -19.53 -4.95
CA ALA A 434 -21.04 -19.38 -5.13
C ALA A 434 -21.66 -18.42 -4.09
N GLU A 435 -21.12 -18.38 -2.89
CA GLU A 435 -21.53 -17.47 -1.82
C GLU A 435 -21.24 -16.02 -2.19
N GLU A 436 -20.06 -15.75 -2.73
CA GLU A 436 -19.66 -14.43 -3.19
C GLU A 436 -20.44 -13.97 -4.42
N VAL A 437 -20.78 -14.89 -5.32
CA VAL A 437 -21.69 -14.61 -6.45
C VAL A 437 -23.07 -14.19 -5.94
N ALA A 438 -23.56 -14.78 -4.85
CA ALA A 438 -24.83 -14.38 -4.26
C ALA A 438 -24.80 -12.97 -3.65
N LEU A 439 -23.63 -12.49 -3.20
CA LEU A 439 -23.44 -11.16 -2.62
C LEU A 439 -23.16 -10.10 -3.69
N PHE A 440 -22.27 -10.39 -4.62
CA PHE A 440 -21.68 -9.40 -5.53
C PHE A 440 -22.00 -9.64 -7.01
N GLY A 441 -22.72 -10.73 -7.35
CA GLY A 441 -22.90 -11.11 -8.75
C GLY A 441 -21.63 -11.70 -9.35
N GLY A 442 -21.51 -11.64 -10.69
CA GLY A 442 -20.36 -12.19 -11.40
C GLY A 442 -20.50 -13.68 -11.69
N THR A 443 -19.36 -14.40 -11.84
CA THR A 443 -19.31 -15.79 -12.30
C THR A 443 -18.53 -16.66 -11.33
N GLU A 444 -19.16 -17.73 -10.83
CA GLU A 444 -18.54 -18.74 -9.97
C GLU A 444 -17.41 -19.50 -10.70
N GLY A 445 -16.33 -19.77 -9.99
CA GLY A 445 -15.25 -20.65 -10.42
C GLY A 445 -14.25 -20.03 -11.40
N ILE A 446 -14.40 -18.76 -11.77
CA ILE A 446 -13.37 -18.01 -12.49
C ILE A 446 -12.67 -17.04 -11.54
N PHE A 447 -11.50 -16.55 -11.94
CA PHE A 447 -10.75 -15.58 -11.16
C PHE A 447 -11.55 -14.31 -10.91
N TYR A 448 -11.24 -13.62 -9.79
CA TYR A 448 -11.79 -12.29 -9.53
C TYR A 448 -11.34 -11.30 -10.60
N ASP A 449 -10.08 -11.40 -11.03
CA ASP A 449 -9.57 -10.75 -12.22
C ASP A 449 -8.99 -11.79 -13.20
N PRO A 450 -9.75 -12.18 -14.25
CA PRO A 450 -9.25 -13.10 -15.27
C PRO A 450 -8.13 -12.54 -16.13
N ASN A 451 -7.89 -11.23 -16.05
CA ASN A 451 -6.87 -10.52 -16.84
C ASN A 451 -5.65 -10.10 -15.99
N TYR A 452 -5.60 -10.56 -14.72
CA TYR A 452 -4.48 -10.35 -13.82
C TYR A 452 -3.15 -10.71 -14.47
N HIS A 453 -2.15 -9.83 -14.38
CA HIS A 453 -0.80 -9.98 -14.96
C HIS A 453 -0.83 -10.32 -16.47
N SER A 454 -1.70 -9.67 -17.23
CA SER A 454 -1.83 -9.93 -18.66
C SER A 454 -1.98 -8.65 -19.49
N PRO A 455 -1.72 -8.71 -20.83
CA PRO A 455 -1.95 -7.57 -21.73
C PRO A 455 -3.41 -7.09 -21.77
N GLN A 456 -4.33 -7.81 -21.18
CA GLN A 456 -5.75 -7.49 -21.12
C GLN A 456 -6.13 -6.69 -19.87
N ASP A 457 -5.19 -6.47 -18.93
CA ASP A 457 -5.42 -5.54 -17.81
C ASP A 457 -5.34 -4.09 -18.27
N THR A 458 -6.42 -3.67 -18.90
CA THR A 458 -6.63 -2.35 -19.51
C THR A 458 -7.82 -1.66 -18.86
N ILE A 459 -8.13 -0.43 -19.30
CA ILE A 459 -9.30 0.32 -18.83
C ILE A 459 -10.62 -0.47 -18.98
N ASP A 460 -10.72 -1.35 -19.98
CA ASP A 460 -11.91 -2.19 -20.20
C ASP A 460 -12.01 -3.34 -19.17
N ASN A 461 -10.95 -3.61 -18.40
CA ASN A 461 -10.90 -4.61 -17.33
C ASN A 461 -11.46 -4.10 -15.99
N VAL A 462 -11.63 -2.79 -15.83
CA VAL A 462 -12.06 -2.21 -14.54
C VAL A 462 -13.58 -2.19 -14.42
N ASP A 463 -14.13 -2.77 -13.34
CA ASP A 463 -15.55 -2.68 -13.02
C ASP A 463 -15.85 -1.33 -12.33
N PRO A 464 -16.68 -0.46 -12.95
CA PRO A 464 -16.95 0.87 -12.39
C PRO A 464 -17.75 0.84 -11.09
N THR A 465 -18.49 -0.24 -10.81
CA THR A 465 -19.27 -0.36 -9.58
C THR A 465 -18.34 -0.70 -8.41
N ALA A 466 -17.44 -1.67 -8.60
CA ALA A 466 -16.42 -1.99 -7.59
C ALA A 466 -15.56 -0.76 -7.31
N LEU A 467 -15.09 -0.09 -8.36
CA LEU A 467 -14.25 1.11 -8.24
C LEU A 467 -14.94 2.23 -7.45
N ASP A 468 -16.23 2.50 -7.68
CA ASP A 468 -16.97 3.54 -6.95
C ASP A 468 -17.15 3.18 -5.47
N ILE A 469 -17.55 1.93 -5.16
CA ILE A 469 -17.71 1.45 -3.78
C ILE A 469 -16.38 1.57 -3.02
N MET A 470 -15.31 1.06 -3.60
CA MET A 470 -14.00 1.04 -2.97
C MET A 470 -13.41 2.44 -2.83
N SER A 471 -13.50 3.28 -3.85
CA SER A 471 -12.98 4.66 -3.81
C SER A 471 -13.64 5.49 -2.70
N ARG A 472 -14.95 5.36 -2.51
CA ARG A 472 -15.68 6.01 -1.42
C ARG A 472 -15.24 5.50 -0.05
N ALA A 473 -15.06 4.20 0.09
CA ALA A 473 -14.58 3.59 1.33
C ALA A 473 -13.15 4.03 1.68
N ILE A 474 -12.27 4.17 0.67
CA ILE A 474 -10.91 4.73 0.84
C ILE A 474 -10.99 6.18 1.35
N GLY A 475 -11.84 7.00 0.72
CA GLY A 475 -12.08 8.38 1.16
C GLY A 475 -12.56 8.45 2.60
N HIS A 476 -13.56 7.62 2.96
CA HIS A 476 -14.09 7.53 4.31
C HIS A 476 -13.01 7.16 5.33
N ALA A 477 -12.27 6.08 5.10
CA ALA A 477 -11.27 5.58 6.02
C ALA A 477 -10.12 6.60 6.25
N VAL A 478 -9.65 7.23 5.18
CA VAL A 478 -8.64 8.29 5.30
C VAL A 478 -9.17 9.47 6.10
N ALA A 479 -10.42 9.92 5.86
CA ALA A 479 -11.01 11.02 6.60
C ALA A 479 -11.20 10.69 8.08
N ALA A 480 -11.78 9.54 8.40
CA ALA A 480 -12.05 9.10 9.77
C ALA A 480 -10.77 8.96 10.60
N LEU A 481 -9.75 8.28 10.05
CA LEU A 481 -8.48 8.07 10.74
C LEU A 481 -7.62 9.34 10.80
N ALA A 482 -7.70 10.20 9.79
CA ALA A 482 -7.03 11.49 9.85
C ALA A 482 -7.60 12.40 10.95
N ASP A 483 -8.88 12.24 11.29
CA ASP A 483 -9.49 12.92 12.42
C ASP A 483 -9.12 12.26 13.75
N ASP A 484 -9.31 10.94 13.89
CA ASP A 484 -9.06 10.22 15.15
C ASP A 484 -8.48 8.82 14.94
N THR A 485 -7.31 8.54 15.53
CA THR A 485 -6.67 7.21 15.54
C THR A 485 -6.71 6.56 16.93
N PHE A 486 -7.50 7.10 17.87
CA PHE A 486 -7.46 6.62 19.25
C PHE A 486 -7.76 5.13 19.38
N ALA A 487 -8.74 4.63 18.64
CA ALA A 487 -9.06 3.21 18.66
C ALA A 487 -7.89 2.34 18.17
N VAL A 488 -7.10 2.86 17.22
CA VAL A 488 -5.98 2.13 16.60
C VAL A 488 -4.74 2.10 17.52
N ASN A 489 -4.30 3.27 18.03
CA ASN A 489 -3.01 3.40 18.74
C ASN A 489 -3.09 4.20 20.05
N GLY A 490 -4.27 4.56 20.50
CA GLY A 490 -4.46 5.34 21.72
C GLY A 490 -4.04 6.82 21.61
N ALA A 491 -3.67 7.31 20.43
CA ALA A 491 -3.08 8.64 20.22
C ALA A 491 -4.08 9.77 19.92
N GLY A 492 -5.36 9.59 20.20
CA GLY A 492 -6.38 10.62 20.04
C GLY A 492 -6.18 11.78 21.03
N ASN A 493 -6.46 13.01 20.61
CA ASN A 493 -6.40 14.18 21.48
C ASN A 493 -7.77 14.45 22.10
N PRO A 494 -7.88 14.52 23.45
CA PRO A 494 -9.11 15.00 24.06
C PRO A 494 -9.43 16.41 23.62
N GLU A 495 -10.64 16.63 23.12
CA GLU A 495 -11.03 17.94 22.58
C GLU A 495 -11.60 18.86 23.63
N LEU A 496 -11.05 20.08 23.67
CA LEU A 496 -11.58 21.21 24.41
C LEU A 496 -11.80 22.38 23.46
N THR A 497 -13.01 22.91 23.45
CA THR A 497 -13.36 24.11 22.70
C THR A 497 -13.50 25.34 23.62
N ASN A 498 -13.76 26.51 23.02
CA ASN A 498 -13.90 27.77 23.74
C ASN A 498 -12.77 28.06 24.73
N LEU A 499 -11.55 27.64 24.37
CA LEU A 499 -10.33 27.90 25.13
C LEU A 499 -10.04 29.39 25.16
N THR A 500 -10.14 30.00 26.34
CA THR A 500 -9.84 31.45 26.53
C THR A 500 -9.11 31.71 27.85
N ALA A 501 -8.14 32.57 27.80
CA ALA A 501 -7.50 33.14 29.00
C ALA A 501 -7.53 34.66 28.89
N GLN A 502 -8.00 35.35 29.94
CA GLN A 502 -8.14 36.79 29.94
C GLN A 502 -7.73 37.37 31.29
N ALA A 503 -6.90 38.38 31.26
CA ALA A 503 -6.65 39.18 32.44
C ALA A 503 -7.81 40.17 32.66
N ARG A 504 -8.31 40.25 33.90
CA ARG A 504 -9.46 41.12 34.29
C ARG A 504 -9.21 41.80 35.62
N CYS A 505 -9.79 42.97 35.79
CA CYS A 505 -9.74 43.71 37.05
C CYS A 505 -11.01 43.52 37.88
N LEU A 506 -10.84 43.20 39.16
CA LEU A 506 -11.92 43.14 40.12
C LEU A 506 -11.47 43.86 41.41
N ASN A 507 -12.15 44.94 41.78
CA ASN A 507 -11.86 45.76 42.98
C ASN A 507 -10.36 46.15 43.12
N GLY A 508 -9.74 46.59 42.00
CA GLY A 508 -8.33 47.03 42.00
C GLY A 508 -7.30 45.92 42.03
N THR A 509 -7.72 44.66 41.92
CA THR A 509 -6.84 43.48 41.84
C THR A 509 -6.98 42.81 40.48
N ALA A 510 -5.85 42.41 39.90
CA ALA A 510 -5.83 41.66 38.64
C ALA A 510 -6.13 40.17 38.88
N TYR A 511 -6.89 39.59 37.98
CA TYR A 511 -7.22 38.15 37.93
C TYR A 511 -6.94 37.64 36.53
N VAL A 512 -6.48 36.37 36.41
CA VAL A 512 -6.43 35.65 35.16
C VAL A 512 -7.60 34.66 35.15
N ALA A 513 -8.57 34.88 34.26
CA ALA A 513 -9.75 34.05 34.10
C ALA A 513 -9.55 33.11 32.89
N VAL A 514 -9.62 31.82 33.12
CA VAL A 514 -9.43 30.79 32.08
C VAL A 514 -10.71 29.98 31.96
N ARG A 515 -11.11 29.68 30.73
CA ARG A 515 -12.25 28.87 30.39
C ARG A 515 -11.87 27.83 29.34
N ALA A 516 -12.44 26.65 29.45
CA ALA A 516 -12.43 25.58 28.45
C ALA A 516 -13.79 24.88 28.47
N THR A 517 -14.26 24.39 27.33
CA THR A 517 -15.47 23.58 27.22
C THR A 517 -15.05 22.17 26.83
N ASN A 518 -15.57 21.15 27.52
CA ASN A 518 -15.39 19.77 27.11
C ASN A 518 -16.22 19.50 25.85
N ASP A 519 -15.57 19.15 24.75
CA ASP A 519 -16.20 18.84 23.46
C ASP A 519 -16.24 17.34 23.16
N GLU A 520 -15.67 16.53 24.06
CA GLU A 520 -15.80 15.08 23.99
C GLU A 520 -17.25 14.62 24.09
N THR A 521 -17.58 13.51 23.47
CA THR A 521 -18.91 12.88 23.57
C THR A 521 -19.24 12.38 24.98
N GLY A 522 -18.20 12.16 25.80
CA GLY A 522 -18.28 11.70 27.19
C GLY A 522 -17.86 12.76 28.22
N TRP A 523 -17.33 12.31 29.33
CA TRP A 523 -16.77 13.17 30.37
C TRP A 523 -15.26 13.29 30.25
N ALA A 524 -14.73 14.48 30.58
CA ALA A 524 -13.28 14.72 30.67
C ALA A 524 -12.88 15.27 32.04
N ASP A 525 -11.69 14.94 32.50
CA ASP A 525 -11.01 15.64 33.60
C ASP A 525 -10.22 16.81 33.01
N VAL A 526 -10.55 18.03 33.40
CA VAL A 526 -9.86 19.24 32.93
C VAL A 526 -9.01 19.85 34.03
N ARG A 527 -7.75 20.15 33.74
CA ARG A 527 -6.84 20.84 34.67
C ARG A 527 -6.42 22.17 34.06
N ILE A 528 -6.64 23.25 34.78
CA ILE A 528 -6.21 24.62 34.43
C ILE A 528 -5.07 25.02 35.35
N ARG A 529 -3.93 25.41 34.80
CA ARG A 529 -2.75 25.90 35.50
C ARG A 529 -2.34 27.27 35.00
N THR A 530 -1.97 28.16 35.93
CA THR A 530 -1.35 29.46 35.66
C THR A 530 -0.20 29.67 36.66
N ALA A 531 0.59 30.70 36.48
CA ALA A 531 1.59 31.12 37.48
C ALA A 531 0.96 31.48 38.84
N PHE A 532 -0.37 31.67 38.91
CA PHE A 532 -1.10 32.13 40.11
C PHE A 532 -1.87 31.00 40.80
N GLY A 533 -1.82 29.81 40.29
CA GLY A 533 -2.45 28.63 40.87
C GLY A 533 -2.90 27.58 39.85
N GLU A 534 -3.51 26.52 40.39
CA GLU A 534 -4.04 25.40 39.61
C GLU A 534 -5.45 25.05 40.09
N LYS A 535 -6.28 24.58 39.18
CA LYS A 535 -7.60 24.01 39.46
C LYS A 535 -7.82 22.78 38.63
N LYS A 536 -8.24 21.67 39.28
CA LYS A 536 -8.71 20.45 38.60
C LYS A 536 -10.24 20.39 38.64
N PHE A 537 -10.84 20.06 37.52
CA PHE A 537 -12.24 19.75 37.35
C PHE A 537 -12.31 18.25 36.95
N THR A 538 -13.18 17.51 37.60
CA THR A 538 -13.28 16.07 37.40
C THR A 538 -14.63 15.69 36.84
N LYS A 539 -14.61 14.84 35.80
CA LYS A 539 -15.82 14.36 35.15
C LYS A 539 -16.72 15.49 34.64
N GLU A 540 -16.11 16.48 33.99
CA GLU A 540 -16.87 17.50 33.27
C GLU A 540 -17.62 16.81 32.11
N ALA A 541 -18.94 16.92 32.07
CA ALA A 541 -19.76 16.29 31.04
C ALA A 541 -19.55 16.97 29.67
N SER A 542 -19.93 16.28 28.61
CA SER A 542 -19.96 16.84 27.26
C SER A 542 -20.67 18.21 27.24
N GLY A 543 -20.09 19.19 26.57
CA GLY A 543 -20.59 20.55 26.48
C GLY A 543 -20.46 21.39 27.77
N SER A 544 -19.93 20.84 28.88
CA SER A 544 -19.76 21.59 30.12
C SER A 544 -18.49 22.41 30.13
N ASN A 545 -18.48 23.49 30.97
CA ASN A 545 -17.38 24.44 31.02
C ASN A 545 -16.56 24.31 32.29
N ALA A 546 -15.28 24.05 32.15
CA ALA A 546 -14.27 24.29 33.18
C ALA A 546 -13.90 25.78 33.21
N TYR A 547 -14.18 26.46 34.31
CA TYR A 547 -13.88 27.88 34.46
C TYR A 547 -13.21 28.16 35.80
N GLN A 548 -12.08 28.90 35.76
CA GLN A 548 -11.42 29.36 36.96
C GLN A 548 -10.84 30.76 36.78
N ALA A 549 -11.08 31.66 37.75
CA ALA A 549 -10.39 32.92 37.85
C ALA A 549 -9.34 32.86 38.98
N PHE A 550 -8.10 33.06 38.64
CA PHE A 550 -6.96 33.06 39.58
C PHE A 550 -6.64 34.46 40.02
N ASN A 551 -6.61 34.69 41.31
CA ASN A 551 -6.22 35.97 41.91
C ASN A 551 -4.71 36.14 41.87
N THR A 552 -4.21 37.15 41.18
CA THR A 552 -2.76 37.42 41.08
C THR A 552 -2.18 38.07 42.36
N ARG A 553 -3.04 38.55 43.27
CA ARG A 553 -2.70 39.28 44.48
C ARG A 553 -1.93 40.57 44.21
N ALA A 554 -2.02 41.12 43.02
CA ALA A 554 -1.38 42.32 42.53
C ALA A 554 -2.38 43.22 41.79
N ALA A 555 -2.08 44.49 41.67
CA ALA A 555 -2.88 45.42 40.87
C ALA A 555 -2.57 45.32 39.37
N SER A 556 -1.53 44.57 38.98
CA SER A 556 -1.18 44.35 37.58
C SER A 556 -0.74 42.90 37.36
N VAL A 557 -0.84 42.43 36.12
CA VAL A 557 -0.27 41.18 35.63
C VAL A 557 0.33 41.44 34.26
N GLU A 558 1.51 40.89 34.03
CA GLU A 558 2.15 40.87 32.71
C GLU A 558 1.46 39.85 31.81
N ALA A 559 1.65 39.97 30.49
CA ALA A 559 1.20 38.99 29.56
C ALA A 559 1.84 37.63 29.86
N GLY A 560 1.10 36.53 29.63
CA GLY A 560 1.57 35.20 29.96
C GLY A 560 0.67 34.13 29.33
N THR A 561 0.91 32.87 29.70
CA THR A 561 0.19 31.72 29.18
C THR A 561 -0.44 30.91 30.32
N ALA A 562 -1.65 30.49 30.13
CA ALA A 562 -2.31 29.47 30.94
C ALA A 562 -2.19 28.12 30.26
N THR A 563 -1.86 27.07 31.01
CA THR A 563 -1.87 25.70 30.52
C THR A 563 -3.20 25.03 30.86
N VAL A 564 -3.89 24.48 29.88
CA VAL A 564 -5.13 23.70 30.09
C VAL A 564 -4.84 22.28 29.62
N SER A 565 -5.04 21.30 30.50
CA SER A 565 -4.86 19.89 30.17
C SER A 565 -6.20 19.17 30.25
N ALA A 566 -6.51 18.37 29.23
CA ALA A 566 -7.65 17.47 29.20
C ALA A 566 -7.18 16.02 29.40
N TYR A 567 -7.98 15.23 30.10
CA TYR A 567 -7.77 13.80 30.32
C TYR A 567 -9.11 13.09 30.14
N VAL A 568 -9.15 12.12 29.24
CA VAL A 568 -10.29 11.24 29.02
C VAL A 568 -9.84 9.79 29.28
N TRP A 569 -10.72 8.99 29.80
CA TRP A 569 -10.46 7.58 30.14
C TRP A 569 -11.55 6.75 29.45
N ASN A 570 -11.23 6.18 28.31
CA ASN A 570 -12.09 5.26 27.61
C ASN A 570 -11.50 3.85 27.76
N ASP A 571 -12.30 2.91 28.27
CA ASP A 571 -12.00 1.46 28.41
C ASP A 571 -10.60 1.04 28.91
N GLY A 572 -9.95 1.93 29.66
CA GLY A 572 -8.65 1.64 30.28
C GLY A 572 -7.49 2.47 29.75
N ASP A 573 -7.63 3.08 28.59
CA ASP A 573 -6.59 3.91 27.98
C ASP A 573 -6.81 5.40 28.23
N PRO A 574 -5.82 6.11 28.85
CA PRO A 574 -5.91 7.53 29.12
C PRO A 574 -5.52 8.36 27.90
N ARG A 575 -6.45 9.17 27.41
CA ARG A 575 -6.17 10.25 26.46
C ARG A 575 -5.73 11.52 27.20
N HIS A 576 -4.73 12.22 26.69
CA HIS A 576 -4.21 13.43 27.34
C HIS A 576 -3.76 14.47 26.32
N GLN A 577 -4.36 15.65 26.38
CA GLN A 577 -3.98 16.81 25.57
C GLN A 577 -3.67 18.03 26.42
N VAL A 578 -2.69 18.82 25.98
CA VAL A 578 -2.28 20.06 26.64
C VAL A 578 -2.41 21.24 25.68
N TYR A 579 -3.11 22.27 26.13
CA TYR A 579 -3.34 23.51 25.39
C TYR A 579 -2.62 24.68 26.09
N GLU A 580 -1.90 25.45 25.31
CA GLU A 580 -1.28 26.72 25.78
C GLU A 580 -2.14 27.91 25.36
N VAL A 581 -2.75 28.58 26.34
CA VAL A 581 -3.72 29.65 26.11
C VAL A 581 -3.14 30.99 26.57
N PRO A 582 -2.73 31.87 25.65
CA PRO A 582 -2.13 33.16 26.02
C PRO A 582 -3.16 34.15 26.60
N PHE A 583 -2.69 35.07 27.45
CA PHE A 583 -3.46 36.19 27.93
C PHE A 583 -2.62 37.47 27.94
N ASP A 584 -3.27 38.61 27.74
CA ASP A 584 -2.63 39.92 27.69
C ASP A 584 -2.35 40.47 29.08
N ALA A 585 -1.40 41.41 29.16
CA ALA A 585 -1.12 42.19 30.37
C ALA A 585 -2.31 43.09 30.74
N ILE A 586 -2.52 43.33 32.05
CA ILE A 586 -3.48 44.34 32.53
C ILE A 586 -2.95 45.05 33.76
N THR A 587 -3.28 46.33 33.88
CA THR A 587 -3.08 47.11 35.10
C THR A 587 -4.42 47.67 35.56
N CYS A 588 -4.77 47.41 36.82
CA CYS A 588 -6.02 47.83 37.44
C CYS A 588 -5.82 49.23 38.06
N GLY A 589 -6.64 50.17 37.64
CA GLY A 589 -6.65 51.55 38.13
C GLY A 589 -7.39 51.71 39.46
#